data_e79c635877ee39603925c763b49d2e63
#
_entry.id   e79c635877ee39603925c763b49d2e63
#
_cell.length_a   1.000
_cell.length_b   1.000
_cell.length_c   1.000
_cell.angle_alpha   90.00
_cell.angle_beta   90.00
_cell.angle_gamma   90.00
#
_symmetry.space_group_name_H-M   'P 1'
#
loop_
_entity.id
_entity.type
_entity.pdbx_description
1 polymer ?
#
loop_
_entity_poly.entity_id
_entity_poly.type
_entity_poly.pdbx_seq_one_letter_code
_entity_poly.pdbx_strand_id
1 'polypeptide(L)'
;MIGGTRSPKVSVVVPTHDSGPHIEKLVASLLRQSLPAAEFEAVFVDDGSTDGTPARLAELAAAHPHFRVLRIENSGWPSRPRNLGVAHARGEYVLFADDDDWLGDEALERLHDCARTHDADVVVGRMAGHGRSVPRELFRRNRFDATLANSPLIDSLTCHKMFRRAFLDEHGLRFPEGPLRRLEDHRMVVRSYFLSRRTCVLSDYTCYHHARRGDAGNVTATRLDPAEYYASLREALDIVDAHTEPGPLRDRLHRRWLRNEMLNRVRGRRMLDAPEEWLAQVVREIQGVIRERFAPGVAAGLPPLQRVLAHLAEQGRVADLRRLAEWETGVRAAGTVDRHEVAGTALTVTVSARLESAGRPVTFAADGDRDLLVLPVDDLDPVLRDMTAALGRSRLDVVARRRETSEEVLLPVTSDTRWVPGPAGERHLVHHAVATVDGAALDAGTWSLKARVTCAGWTEDTRLPLVLRPAGDGAAPAVEDERALWTRLRRAVRRRIGRR
;
A
#
# COMPACT_ATOMS: atom_id res chain seq x y z
N MET A 1 41.56 -15.51 -30.72
CA MET A 1 41.15 -15.41 -29.28
C MET A 1 39.64 -15.47 -29.26
N ILE A 2 39.10 -16.60 -28.86
CA ILE A 2 37.65 -16.79 -28.74
C ILE A 2 37.24 -15.99 -27.49
N GLY A 3 36.60 -14.83 -27.68
CA GLY A 3 36.08 -14.02 -26.60
C GLY A 3 35.06 -14.82 -25.80
N GLY A 4 35.42 -15.26 -24.60
CA GLY A 4 34.50 -15.90 -23.71
C GLY A 4 33.33 -14.94 -23.46
N THR A 5 32.13 -15.33 -23.80
CA THR A 5 30.91 -14.58 -23.49
C THR A 5 30.80 -14.47 -21.95
N ARG A 6 31.13 -13.28 -21.44
CA ARG A 6 31.03 -13.00 -20.02
C ARG A 6 29.57 -13.22 -19.63
N SER A 7 29.30 -14.04 -18.61
CA SER A 7 27.94 -14.24 -18.11
C SER A 7 27.32 -12.89 -17.73
N PRO A 8 26.05 -12.65 -18.02
CA PRO A 8 25.37 -11.44 -17.61
C PRO A 8 25.44 -11.22 -16.08
N LYS A 9 25.46 -9.98 -15.64
CA LYS A 9 25.36 -9.63 -14.23
C LYS A 9 23.95 -9.94 -13.70
N VAL A 10 22.93 -9.61 -14.49
CA VAL A 10 21.52 -9.73 -14.10
C VAL A 10 20.70 -10.40 -15.18
N SER A 11 19.83 -11.34 -14.79
CA SER A 11 18.72 -11.83 -15.61
C SER A 11 17.42 -11.25 -15.06
N VAL A 12 16.68 -10.50 -15.88
CA VAL A 12 15.33 -10.05 -15.56
C VAL A 12 14.36 -11.10 -16.07
N VAL A 13 13.64 -11.75 -15.15
CA VAL A 13 12.64 -12.80 -15.48
C VAL A 13 11.26 -12.19 -15.50
N VAL A 14 10.58 -12.31 -16.64
CA VAL A 14 9.28 -11.70 -16.92
C VAL A 14 8.27 -12.77 -17.33
N PRO A 15 7.34 -13.18 -16.44
CA PRO A 15 6.20 -13.97 -16.88
C PRO A 15 5.27 -13.10 -17.71
N THR A 16 4.74 -13.61 -18.83
CA THR A 16 3.83 -12.87 -19.71
C THR A 16 2.62 -13.74 -20.06
N HIS A 17 1.43 -13.14 -20.03
CA HIS A 17 0.20 -13.78 -20.52
C HIS A 17 -0.80 -12.71 -20.95
N ASP A 18 -1.16 -12.71 -22.25
CA ASP A 18 -2.07 -11.74 -22.86
C ASP A 18 -1.75 -10.29 -22.41
N SER A 19 -0.47 -9.93 -22.51
CA SER A 19 0.06 -8.66 -21.99
C SER A 19 -0.40 -7.45 -22.81
N GLY A 20 -0.70 -7.66 -24.09
CA GLY A 20 -1.13 -6.61 -25.00
C GLY A 20 -0.17 -5.40 -24.96
N PRO A 21 -0.70 -4.16 -24.91
CA PRO A 21 0.13 -2.95 -24.88
C PRO A 21 0.78 -2.68 -23.51
N HIS A 22 0.44 -3.41 -22.45
CA HIS A 22 0.96 -3.15 -21.10
C HIS A 22 2.47 -3.42 -21.00
N ILE A 23 2.97 -4.41 -21.76
CA ILE A 23 4.39 -4.79 -21.79
C ILE A 23 5.32 -3.66 -22.27
N GLU A 24 4.80 -2.69 -23.04
CA GLU A 24 5.63 -1.65 -23.66
C GLU A 24 6.32 -0.73 -22.64
N LYS A 25 5.71 -0.51 -21.47
CA LYS A 25 6.35 0.27 -20.41
C LYS A 25 7.55 -0.46 -19.82
N LEU A 26 7.41 -1.76 -19.58
CA LEU A 26 8.52 -2.59 -19.12
C LEU A 26 9.64 -2.62 -20.15
N VAL A 27 9.32 -2.94 -21.40
CA VAL A 27 10.29 -2.98 -22.51
C VAL A 27 11.05 -1.66 -22.62
N ALA A 28 10.32 -0.54 -22.66
CA ALA A 28 10.94 0.79 -22.72
C ALA A 28 11.87 1.05 -21.54
N SER A 29 11.52 0.61 -20.33
CA SER A 29 12.37 0.78 -19.16
C SER A 29 13.61 -0.12 -19.18
N LEU A 30 13.50 -1.33 -19.73
CA LEU A 30 14.66 -2.23 -19.93
C LEU A 30 15.64 -1.66 -20.95
N LEU A 31 15.15 -1.05 -22.03
CA LEU A 31 15.99 -0.44 -23.05
C LEU A 31 16.70 0.86 -22.60
N ARG A 32 16.19 1.49 -21.54
CA ARG A 32 16.81 2.70 -20.95
C ARG A 32 17.71 2.42 -19.76
N GLN A 33 17.92 1.15 -19.38
CA GLN A 33 18.77 0.83 -18.22
C GLN A 33 20.20 1.39 -18.41
N SER A 34 20.74 1.96 -17.33
CA SER A 34 22.13 2.40 -17.26
C SER A 34 23.13 1.24 -17.33
N LEU A 35 22.73 0.04 -16.87
CA LEU A 35 23.53 -1.17 -17.02
C LEU A 35 23.58 -1.53 -18.51
N PRO A 36 24.78 -1.68 -19.13
CA PRO A 36 24.92 -1.96 -20.53
C PRO A 36 24.18 -3.24 -20.97
N ALA A 37 23.56 -3.22 -22.16
CA ALA A 37 22.81 -4.36 -22.73
C ALA A 37 23.63 -5.67 -22.82
N ALA A 38 24.96 -5.58 -22.88
CA ALA A 38 25.86 -6.75 -22.85
C ALA A 38 26.03 -7.36 -21.45
N GLU A 39 25.59 -6.66 -20.39
CA GLU A 39 25.76 -7.06 -19.00
C GLU A 39 24.49 -7.56 -18.32
N PHE A 40 23.35 -7.52 -19.01
CA PHE A 40 22.10 -8.13 -18.52
C PHE A 40 21.36 -8.86 -19.63
N GLU A 41 20.42 -9.70 -19.26
CA GLU A 41 19.45 -10.30 -20.18
C GLU A 41 18.03 -10.14 -19.62
N ALA A 42 17.04 -10.08 -20.50
CA ALA A 42 15.63 -10.22 -20.14
C ALA A 42 15.10 -11.55 -20.69
N VAL A 43 14.55 -12.37 -19.80
CA VAL A 43 13.97 -13.69 -20.11
C VAL A 43 12.46 -13.58 -19.98
N PHE A 44 11.80 -13.38 -21.11
CA PHE A 44 10.33 -13.39 -21.18
C PHE A 44 9.85 -14.83 -21.31
N VAL A 45 8.89 -15.20 -20.47
CA VAL A 45 8.28 -16.53 -20.51
C VAL A 45 6.80 -16.36 -20.81
N ASP A 46 6.43 -16.61 -22.06
CA ASP A 46 5.05 -16.55 -22.56
C ASP A 46 4.27 -17.78 -22.11
N ASP A 47 3.32 -17.57 -21.19
CA ASP A 47 2.45 -18.59 -20.60
C ASP A 47 1.22 -18.84 -21.49
N GLY A 48 1.45 -19.17 -22.76
CA GLY A 48 0.40 -19.56 -23.69
C GLY A 48 -0.54 -18.41 -24.08
N SER A 49 0.00 -17.20 -24.32
CA SER A 49 -0.79 -16.07 -24.80
C SER A 49 -1.52 -16.37 -26.11
N THR A 50 -2.73 -15.83 -26.23
CA THR A 50 -3.63 -15.99 -27.38
C THR A 50 -3.84 -14.69 -28.16
N ASP A 51 -3.34 -13.58 -27.65
CA ASP A 51 -3.38 -12.25 -28.28
C ASP A 51 -2.12 -11.96 -29.13
N GLY A 52 -1.81 -10.69 -29.37
CA GLY A 52 -0.60 -10.24 -30.10
C GLY A 52 0.72 -10.39 -29.34
N THR A 53 0.71 -10.77 -28.06
CA THR A 53 1.91 -10.85 -27.22
C THR A 53 3.02 -11.74 -27.80
N PRO A 54 2.77 -12.97 -28.30
CA PRO A 54 3.83 -13.82 -28.85
C PRO A 54 4.55 -13.20 -30.05
N ALA A 55 3.81 -12.56 -30.95
CA ALA A 55 4.38 -11.88 -32.12
C ALA A 55 5.26 -10.69 -31.66
N ARG A 56 4.77 -9.91 -30.73
CA ARG A 56 5.51 -8.78 -30.17
C ARG A 56 6.81 -9.22 -29.49
N LEU A 57 6.77 -10.28 -28.70
CA LEU A 57 7.96 -10.84 -28.05
C LEU A 57 8.99 -11.35 -29.06
N ALA A 58 8.54 -11.98 -30.15
CA ALA A 58 9.42 -12.44 -31.25
C ALA A 58 10.14 -11.26 -31.93
N GLU A 59 9.42 -10.15 -32.20
CA GLU A 59 10.02 -8.93 -32.76
C GLU A 59 11.08 -8.35 -31.80
N LEU A 60 10.78 -8.30 -30.51
CA LEU A 60 11.71 -7.79 -29.49
C LEU A 60 12.98 -8.64 -29.39
N ALA A 61 12.85 -9.97 -29.42
CA ALA A 61 14.00 -10.88 -29.39
C ALA A 61 14.86 -10.77 -30.67
N ALA A 62 14.23 -10.52 -31.82
CA ALA A 62 14.97 -10.30 -33.09
C ALA A 62 15.72 -8.96 -33.08
N ALA A 63 15.14 -7.91 -32.47
CA ALA A 63 15.75 -6.58 -32.40
C ALA A 63 16.82 -6.44 -31.30
N HIS A 64 16.71 -7.20 -30.22
CA HIS A 64 17.52 -7.06 -29.01
C HIS A 64 18.14 -8.41 -28.61
N PRO A 65 19.41 -8.70 -28.94
CA PRO A 65 20.05 -10.01 -28.69
C PRO A 65 20.12 -10.42 -27.21
N HIS A 66 20.00 -9.48 -26.29
CA HIS A 66 19.93 -9.73 -24.84
C HIS A 66 18.51 -10.04 -24.34
N PHE A 67 17.48 -9.99 -25.20
CA PHE A 67 16.12 -10.43 -24.90
C PHE A 67 15.93 -11.86 -25.40
N ARG A 68 15.41 -12.70 -24.54
CA ARG A 68 15.15 -14.12 -24.81
C ARG A 68 13.69 -14.43 -24.54
N VAL A 69 13.09 -15.23 -25.38
CA VAL A 69 11.68 -15.60 -25.25
C VAL A 69 11.58 -17.12 -25.15
N LEU A 70 10.85 -17.57 -24.15
CA LEU A 70 10.43 -18.95 -23.98
C LEU A 70 8.91 -18.97 -24.06
N ARG A 71 8.35 -19.99 -24.69
CA ARG A 71 6.90 -20.18 -24.74
C ARG A 71 6.51 -21.53 -24.17
N ILE A 72 5.47 -21.55 -23.34
CA ILE A 72 4.89 -22.75 -22.73
C ILE A 72 3.38 -22.81 -22.98
N GLU A 73 2.78 -23.94 -22.70
CA GLU A 73 1.32 -24.05 -22.59
C GLU A 73 0.85 -23.30 -21.34
N ASN A 74 -0.32 -22.65 -21.46
CA ASN A 74 -0.87 -21.86 -20.36
C ASN A 74 -0.98 -22.68 -19.06
N SER A 75 -0.22 -22.27 -18.07
CA SER A 75 -0.20 -22.86 -16.73
C SER A 75 -1.26 -22.27 -15.81
N GLY A 76 -1.85 -21.14 -16.20
CA GLY A 76 -2.88 -20.40 -15.46
C GLY A 76 -2.39 -19.66 -14.24
N TRP A 77 -1.06 -19.60 -14.00
CA TRP A 77 -0.48 -18.89 -12.86
C TRP A 77 0.99 -18.54 -13.09
N PRO A 78 1.49 -17.39 -12.56
CA PRO A 78 2.86 -16.93 -12.86
C PRO A 78 3.99 -17.77 -12.22
N SER A 79 3.71 -18.73 -11.35
CA SER A 79 4.73 -19.56 -10.69
C SER A 79 5.58 -20.34 -11.68
N ARG A 80 4.95 -21.11 -12.58
CA ARG A 80 5.66 -21.94 -13.57
C ARG A 80 6.49 -21.12 -14.54
N PRO A 81 5.98 -20.04 -15.19
CA PRO A 81 6.81 -19.20 -16.04
C PRO A 81 7.96 -18.53 -15.27
N ARG A 82 7.76 -18.07 -14.02
CA ARG A 82 8.87 -17.54 -13.20
C ARG A 82 9.93 -18.60 -12.93
N ASN A 83 9.54 -19.81 -12.52
CA ASN A 83 10.47 -20.92 -12.26
C ASN A 83 11.27 -21.31 -13.52
N LEU A 84 10.59 -21.37 -14.67
CA LEU A 84 11.25 -21.66 -15.95
C LEU A 84 12.23 -20.56 -16.34
N GLY A 85 11.84 -19.29 -16.12
CA GLY A 85 12.73 -18.15 -16.34
C GLY A 85 14.01 -18.24 -15.51
N VAL A 86 13.91 -18.62 -14.22
CA VAL A 86 15.08 -18.86 -13.35
C VAL A 86 15.95 -20.00 -13.87
N ALA A 87 15.34 -21.11 -14.30
CA ALA A 87 16.08 -22.26 -14.85
C ALA A 87 16.87 -21.92 -16.11
N HIS A 88 16.44 -20.94 -16.90
CA HIS A 88 17.10 -20.47 -18.10
C HIS A 88 17.94 -19.20 -17.90
N ALA A 89 17.91 -18.60 -16.72
CA ALA A 89 18.70 -17.42 -16.37
C ALA A 89 20.19 -17.74 -16.34
N ARG A 90 21.00 -16.86 -16.94
CA ARG A 90 22.47 -16.96 -16.98
C ARG A 90 23.17 -15.92 -16.10
N GLY A 91 22.43 -14.92 -15.64
CA GLY A 91 22.93 -13.85 -14.78
C GLY A 91 23.40 -14.36 -13.42
N GLU A 92 24.32 -13.63 -12.84
CA GLU A 92 24.75 -13.85 -11.45
C GLU A 92 23.59 -13.63 -10.50
N TYR A 93 22.76 -12.63 -10.79
CA TYR A 93 21.54 -12.31 -10.05
C TYR A 93 20.31 -12.42 -10.95
N VAL A 94 19.15 -12.70 -10.32
CA VAL A 94 17.84 -12.74 -10.95
C VAL A 94 16.96 -11.66 -10.34
N LEU A 95 16.33 -10.84 -11.18
CA LEU A 95 15.28 -9.89 -10.81
C LEU A 95 13.95 -10.35 -11.43
N PHE A 96 12.89 -10.45 -10.64
CA PHE A 96 11.55 -10.69 -11.17
C PHE A 96 10.85 -9.37 -11.47
N ALA A 97 10.22 -9.28 -12.63
CA ALA A 97 9.39 -8.15 -13.02
C ALA A 97 8.09 -8.66 -13.66
N ASP A 98 6.96 -8.04 -13.30
CA ASP A 98 5.68 -8.32 -13.95
C ASP A 98 5.56 -7.48 -15.24
N ASP A 99 4.84 -7.99 -16.23
CA ASP A 99 4.75 -7.43 -17.59
C ASP A 99 3.96 -6.10 -17.67
N ASP A 100 3.25 -5.73 -16.62
CA ASP A 100 2.47 -4.48 -16.49
C ASP A 100 3.15 -3.41 -15.62
N ASP A 101 4.35 -3.71 -15.12
CA ASP A 101 5.18 -2.83 -14.29
C ASP A 101 6.35 -2.23 -15.10
N TRP A 102 7.23 -1.45 -14.46
CA TRP A 102 8.47 -0.97 -15.09
C TRP A 102 9.56 -0.67 -14.07
N LEU A 103 10.80 -0.60 -14.55
CA LEU A 103 11.98 -0.31 -13.73
C LEU A 103 12.37 1.17 -13.80
N GLY A 104 13.02 1.66 -12.74
CA GLY A 104 13.78 2.92 -12.83
C GLY A 104 14.98 2.74 -13.76
N ASP A 105 15.40 3.79 -14.44
CA ASP A 105 16.43 3.72 -15.50
C ASP A 105 17.82 3.25 -14.99
N GLU A 106 18.15 3.42 -13.69
CA GLU A 106 19.38 2.97 -13.05
C GLU A 106 19.18 1.73 -12.14
N ALA A 107 18.01 1.07 -12.25
CA ALA A 107 17.62 0.04 -11.29
C ALA A 107 18.55 -1.18 -11.30
N LEU A 108 18.87 -1.73 -12.48
CA LEU A 108 19.69 -2.93 -12.57
C LEU A 108 21.11 -2.71 -12.07
N GLU A 109 21.71 -1.57 -12.42
CA GLU A 109 23.05 -1.21 -11.99
C GLU A 109 23.11 -1.02 -10.47
N ARG A 110 22.21 -0.18 -9.91
CA ARG A 110 22.18 0.10 -8.46
C ARG A 110 21.90 -1.13 -7.60
N LEU A 111 20.95 -1.98 -8.03
CA LEU A 111 20.65 -3.22 -7.33
C LEU A 111 21.84 -4.19 -7.38
N HIS A 112 22.47 -4.34 -8.55
CA HIS A 112 23.64 -5.20 -8.71
C HIS A 112 24.83 -4.69 -7.88
N ASP A 113 25.13 -3.39 -7.93
CA ASP A 113 26.23 -2.81 -7.18
C ASP A 113 26.03 -2.92 -5.67
N CYS A 114 24.80 -2.70 -5.18
CA CYS A 114 24.43 -2.97 -3.80
C CYS A 114 24.65 -4.43 -3.43
N ALA A 115 24.20 -5.36 -4.29
CA ALA A 115 24.37 -6.79 -4.08
C ALA A 115 25.83 -7.21 -3.99
N ARG A 116 26.66 -6.70 -4.89
CA ARG A 116 28.10 -7.02 -4.94
C ARG A 116 28.88 -6.39 -3.80
N THR A 117 28.62 -5.10 -3.52
CA THR A 117 29.33 -4.36 -2.46
C THR A 117 29.12 -4.99 -1.09
N HIS A 118 27.91 -5.51 -0.85
CA HIS A 118 27.55 -6.06 0.47
C HIS A 118 27.49 -7.59 0.48
N ASP A 119 27.87 -8.26 -0.59
CA ASP A 119 27.76 -9.72 -0.75
C ASP A 119 26.34 -10.25 -0.38
N ALA A 120 25.31 -9.57 -0.90
CA ALA A 120 23.93 -9.86 -0.56
C ALA A 120 23.36 -11.03 -1.37
N ASP A 121 22.56 -11.88 -0.73
CA ASP A 121 21.77 -12.91 -1.38
C ASP A 121 20.44 -12.35 -1.89
N VAL A 122 19.91 -11.31 -1.22
CA VAL A 122 18.65 -10.64 -1.59
C VAL A 122 18.82 -9.12 -1.52
N VAL A 123 18.39 -8.40 -2.56
CA VAL A 123 18.31 -6.93 -2.54
C VAL A 123 16.88 -6.50 -2.81
N VAL A 124 16.31 -5.74 -1.88
CA VAL A 124 14.98 -5.14 -1.97
C VAL A 124 15.15 -3.69 -2.40
N GLY A 125 14.86 -3.38 -3.66
CA GLY A 125 14.88 -2.03 -4.18
C GLY A 125 13.61 -1.26 -3.78
N ARG A 126 13.76 0.07 -3.60
CA ARG A 126 12.61 0.94 -3.34
C ARG A 126 11.57 0.82 -4.44
N MET A 127 10.32 0.71 -4.02
CA MET A 127 9.16 0.63 -4.91
C MET A 127 8.34 1.92 -4.87
N ALA A 128 7.81 2.32 -6.02
CA ALA A 128 6.76 3.34 -6.14
C ALA A 128 5.46 2.66 -6.58
N GLY A 129 4.36 2.94 -5.89
CA GLY A 129 3.04 2.39 -6.20
C GLY A 129 2.21 3.33 -7.06
N HIS A 130 1.70 2.85 -8.19
CA HIS A 130 0.79 3.56 -9.09
C HIS A 130 -0.61 2.93 -9.00
N GLY A 131 -1.44 3.48 -8.09
CA GLY A 131 -2.73 2.87 -7.74
C GLY A 131 -2.62 1.61 -6.88
N ARG A 132 -1.41 1.27 -6.42
CA ARG A 132 -1.11 0.18 -5.49
C ARG A 132 -0.39 0.69 -4.25
N SER A 133 -0.60 0.01 -3.13
CA SER A 133 0.12 0.29 -1.88
C SER A 133 1.50 -0.36 -1.88
N VAL A 134 2.50 0.34 -1.35
CA VAL A 134 3.87 -0.14 -1.18
C VAL A 134 4.34 0.03 0.27
N PRO A 135 5.28 -0.78 0.78
CA PRO A 135 5.73 -0.74 2.17
C PRO A 135 6.65 0.45 2.45
N ARG A 136 6.08 1.65 2.59
CA ARG A 136 6.81 2.92 2.76
C ARG A 136 7.79 2.91 3.93
N GLU A 137 7.43 2.25 5.03
CA GLU A 137 8.28 2.17 6.24
C GLU A 137 9.59 1.44 5.98
N LEU A 138 9.58 0.42 5.12
CA LEU A 138 10.79 -0.31 4.73
C LEU A 138 11.80 0.60 4.01
N PHE A 139 11.30 1.55 3.21
CA PHE A 139 12.10 2.40 2.35
C PHE A 139 12.44 3.79 2.94
N ARG A 140 12.40 3.94 4.26
CA ARG A 140 12.81 5.21 4.90
C ARG A 140 14.31 5.44 4.87
N ARG A 141 15.11 4.38 4.83
CA ARG A 141 16.58 4.43 4.80
C ARG A 141 17.16 3.16 4.20
N ASN A 142 18.37 3.25 3.66
CA ASN A 142 19.14 2.07 3.27
C ASN A 142 19.43 1.17 4.47
N ARG A 143 19.41 -0.16 4.26
CA ARG A 143 19.80 -1.17 5.24
C ARG A 143 20.60 -2.25 4.52
N PHE A 144 21.78 -2.58 5.01
CA PHE A 144 22.67 -3.53 4.33
C PHE A 144 22.79 -4.88 5.08
N ASP A 145 22.06 -5.04 6.17
CA ASP A 145 21.95 -6.24 7.00
C ASP A 145 20.51 -6.41 7.54
N ALA A 146 19.53 -6.19 6.70
CA ALA A 146 18.12 -6.29 7.08
C ALA A 146 17.73 -7.74 7.37
N THR A 147 17.03 -7.95 8.47
CA THR A 147 16.45 -9.23 8.85
C THR A 147 14.97 -9.07 9.19
N LEU A 148 14.23 -10.18 9.23
CA LEU A 148 12.86 -10.18 9.73
C LEU A 148 12.76 -9.71 11.19
N ALA A 149 13.86 -9.79 11.97
CA ALA A 149 13.90 -9.35 13.36
C ALA A 149 14.11 -7.83 13.50
N ASN A 150 14.98 -7.20 12.68
CA ASN A 150 15.41 -5.81 12.84
C ASN A 150 14.77 -4.81 11.87
N SER A 151 13.91 -5.29 10.95
CA SER A 151 13.33 -4.46 9.90
C SER A 151 11.91 -4.89 9.52
N PRO A 152 11.13 -4.04 8.82
CA PRO A 152 9.80 -4.38 8.35
C PRO A 152 9.82 -5.16 7.02
N LEU A 153 10.79 -6.06 6.78
CA LEU A 153 10.86 -6.92 5.59
C LEU A 153 9.57 -7.72 5.38
N ILE A 154 8.91 -8.12 6.47
CA ILE A 154 7.67 -8.91 6.40
C ILE A 154 6.53 -8.16 5.67
N ASP A 155 6.59 -6.85 5.55
CA ASP A 155 5.61 -6.07 4.80
C ASP A 155 5.90 -6.03 3.28
N SER A 156 7.03 -6.60 2.83
CA SER A 156 7.45 -6.67 1.43
C SER A 156 7.58 -8.13 0.98
N LEU A 157 6.47 -8.77 0.64
CA LEU A 157 6.42 -10.18 0.23
C LEU A 157 6.13 -10.40 -1.27
N THR A 158 6.11 -9.35 -2.09
CA THR A 158 6.08 -9.49 -3.55
C THR A 158 7.43 -10.00 -4.07
N CYS A 159 7.46 -10.64 -5.24
CA CYS A 159 8.70 -11.21 -5.79
C CYS A 159 9.67 -10.18 -6.41
N HIS A 160 9.27 -8.94 -6.59
CA HIS A 160 10.01 -7.86 -7.27
C HIS A 160 11.30 -7.47 -6.52
N LYS A 161 12.23 -8.37 -6.45
CA LYS A 161 13.52 -8.27 -5.75
C LYS A 161 14.61 -8.90 -6.58
N MET A 162 15.84 -8.48 -6.33
CA MET A 162 17.02 -9.12 -6.91
C MET A 162 17.52 -10.22 -5.97
N PHE A 163 17.71 -11.42 -6.51
CA PHE A 163 18.19 -12.60 -5.79
C PHE A 163 19.49 -13.09 -6.43
N ARG A 164 20.46 -13.49 -5.62
CA ARG A 164 21.63 -14.21 -6.12
C ARG A 164 21.15 -15.55 -6.69
N ARG A 165 21.47 -15.86 -7.96
CA ARG A 165 21.00 -17.10 -8.59
C ARG A 165 21.51 -18.35 -7.86
N ALA A 166 22.79 -18.38 -7.47
CA ALA A 166 23.35 -19.50 -6.70
C ALA A 166 22.61 -19.73 -5.38
N PHE A 167 22.16 -18.68 -4.68
CA PHE A 167 21.35 -18.78 -3.48
C PHE A 167 19.98 -19.42 -3.76
N LEU A 168 19.32 -19.03 -4.86
CA LEU A 168 18.05 -19.66 -5.27
C LEU A 168 18.22 -21.16 -5.55
N ASP A 169 19.34 -21.54 -6.17
CA ASP A 169 19.62 -22.93 -6.52
C ASP A 169 20.03 -23.75 -5.29
N GLU A 170 20.92 -23.23 -4.43
CA GLU A 170 21.41 -23.89 -3.21
C GLU A 170 20.27 -24.25 -2.27
N HIS A 171 19.30 -23.34 -2.11
CA HIS A 171 18.18 -23.56 -1.17
C HIS A 171 16.91 -24.08 -1.85
N GLY A 172 16.95 -24.38 -3.15
CA GLY A 172 15.78 -24.83 -3.89
C GLY A 172 14.62 -23.83 -3.83
N LEU A 173 14.93 -22.52 -3.86
CA LEU A 173 13.92 -21.47 -3.78
C LEU A 173 13.20 -21.33 -5.12
N ARG A 174 11.97 -21.81 -5.15
CA ARG A 174 11.08 -21.78 -6.32
C ARG A 174 9.69 -21.35 -5.87
N PHE A 175 8.96 -20.75 -6.80
CA PHE A 175 7.54 -20.49 -6.58
C PHE A 175 6.78 -21.81 -6.56
N PRO A 176 5.85 -22.00 -5.61
CA PRO A 176 5.08 -23.23 -5.56
C PRO A 176 4.21 -23.38 -6.82
N GLU A 177 4.27 -24.57 -7.39
CA GLU A 177 3.41 -25.02 -8.49
C GLU A 177 2.41 -26.04 -7.93
N GLY A 178 1.22 -26.12 -8.50
CA GLY A 178 0.21 -27.08 -8.07
C GLY A 178 -1.14 -26.40 -7.74
N PRO A 179 -2.02 -27.08 -6.98
CA PRO A 179 -3.38 -26.60 -6.75
C PRO A 179 -3.43 -25.36 -5.84
N LEU A 180 -2.54 -25.24 -4.87
CA LEU A 180 -2.47 -24.09 -3.97
C LEU A 180 -1.65 -22.97 -4.60
N ARG A 181 -2.29 -22.16 -5.46
CA ARG A 181 -1.61 -21.16 -6.31
C ARG A 181 -1.45 -19.82 -5.63
N ARG A 182 -2.32 -19.47 -4.70
CA ARG A 182 -2.35 -18.15 -4.05
C ARG A 182 -1.17 -17.98 -3.10
N LEU A 183 -0.76 -16.72 -2.89
CA LEU A 183 0.35 -16.36 -1.99
C LEU A 183 1.68 -17.05 -2.34
N GLU A 184 1.91 -17.37 -3.59
CA GLU A 184 3.15 -17.96 -4.09
C GLU A 184 4.36 -17.08 -3.78
N ASP A 185 4.21 -15.76 -3.97
CA ASP A 185 5.22 -14.77 -3.65
C ASP A 185 5.55 -14.78 -2.15
N HIS A 186 4.50 -14.80 -1.31
CA HIS A 186 4.69 -14.79 0.14
C HIS A 186 5.51 -15.99 0.62
N ARG A 187 5.19 -17.20 0.09
CA ARG A 187 5.88 -18.43 0.45
C ARG A 187 7.35 -18.43 0.02
N MET A 188 7.60 -18.04 -1.24
CA MET A 188 8.95 -17.95 -1.78
C MET A 188 9.78 -16.88 -1.08
N VAL A 189 9.23 -15.67 -0.93
CA VAL A 189 9.98 -14.52 -0.41
C VAL A 189 10.23 -14.61 1.09
N VAL A 190 9.24 -15.02 1.91
CA VAL A 190 9.47 -15.17 3.35
C VAL A 190 10.51 -16.24 3.64
N ARG A 191 10.49 -17.35 2.90
CA ARG A 191 11.52 -18.39 3.01
C ARG A 191 12.89 -17.86 2.61
N SER A 192 12.98 -17.06 1.56
CA SER A 192 14.26 -16.44 1.14
C SER A 192 14.83 -15.52 2.21
N TYR A 193 13.99 -14.76 2.93
CA TYR A 193 14.45 -13.90 4.01
C TYR A 193 15.01 -14.67 5.22
N PHE A 194 14.44 -15.84 5.53
CA PHE A 194 14.98 -16.69 6.60
C PHE A 194 16.31 -17.35 6.23
N LEU A 195 16.48 -17.72 4.97
CA LEU A 195 17.65 -18.48 4.50
C LEU A 195 18.79 -17.58 4.06
N SER A 196 18.53 -16.31 3.71
CA SER A 196 19.56 -15.41 3.23
C SER A 196 20.59 -15.09 4.32
N ARG A 197 21.87 -15.16 3.97
CA ARG A 197 22.97 -14.69 4.82
C ARG A 197 22.97 -13.17 4.96
N ARG A 198 22.53 -12.49 3.90
CA ARG A 198 22.42 -11.04 3.87
C ARG A 198 21.32 -10.57 2.94
N THR A 199 20.41 -9.78 3.51
CA THR A 199 19.40 -9.04 2.75
C THR A 199 19.69 -7.55 2.85
N CYS A 200 19.75 -6.86 1.71
CA CYS A 200 19.89 -5.41 1.63
C CYS A 200 18.57 -4.76 1.23
N VAL A 201 18.35 -3.53 1.72
CA VAL A 201 17.26 -2.64 1.30
C VAL A 201 17.87 -1.37 0.74
N LEU A 202 17.63 -1.10 -0.53
CA LEU A 202 18.05 0.09 -1.24
C LEU A 202 16.88 1.07 -1.34
N SER A 203 16.96 2.22 -0.67
CA SER A 203 15.84 3.15 -0.49
C SER A 203 16.05 4.53 -1.11
N ASP A 204 17.24 4.85 -1.54
CA ASP A 204 17.63 6.16 -2.08
C ASP A 204 17.29 6.38 -3.55
N TYR A 205 16.92 5.29 -4.25
CA TYR A 205 16.47 5.32 -5.64
C TYR A 205 15.25 4.43 -5.86
N THR A 206 14.27 4.89 -6.65
CA THR A 206 13.10 4.07 -7.01
C THR A 206 13.48 3.08 -8.10
N CYS A 207 13.68 1.82 -7.70
CA CYS A 207 14.10 0.76 -8.61
C CYS A 207 12.91 0.12 -9.36
N TYR A 208 11.73 0.10 -8.75
CA TYR A 208 10.57 -0.62 -9.27
C TYR A 208 9.30 0.20 -9.18
N HIS A 209 8.53 0.27 -10.26
CA HIS A 209 7.25 0.94 -10.34
C HIS A 209 6.13 -0.09 -10.48
N HIS A 210 5.36 -0.26 -9.41
CA HIS A 210 4.28 -1.23 -9.30
C HIS A 210 2.95 -0.59 -9.68
N ALA A 211 2.39 -0.97 -10.81
CA ALA A 211 1.19 -0.39 -11.37
C ALA A 211 -0.05 -1.26 -11.13
N ARG A 212 -1.21 -0.62 -11.18
CA ARG A 212 -2.49 -1.30 -11.25
C ARG A 212 -3.00 -1.21 -12.69
N ARG A 213 -3.27 -2.35 -13.34
CA ARG A 213 -3.98 -2.36 -14.62
C ARG A 213 -5.37 -1.73 -14.45
N GLY A 214 -5.76 -0.90 -15.39
CA GLY A 214 -7.09 -0.29 -15.43
C GLY A 214 -8.19 -1.22 -15.92
N ASP A 215 -7.81 -2.36 -16.50
CA ASP A 215 -8.70 -3.40 -17.02
C ASP A 215 -8.89 -4.56 -16.03
N ALA A 216 -9.82 -5.47 -16.34
CA ALA A 216 -10.11 -6.65 -15.52
C ALA A 216 -9.04 -7.76 -15.61
N GLY A 217 -7.92 -7.53 -16.32
CA GLY A 217 -6.89 -8.53 -16.62
C GLY A 217 -5.99 -8.94 -15.46
N ASN A 218 -6.13 -8.33 -14.26
CA ASN A 218 -5.40 -8.78 -13.09
C ASN A 218 -5.91 -10.14 -12.60
N VAL A 219 -5.06 -11.16 -12.58
CA VAL A 219 -5.36 -12.50 -12.03
C VAL A 219 -5.89 -12.42 -10.58
N THR A 220 -5.48 -11.37 -9.85
CA THR A 220 -5.96 -11.08 -8.49
C THR A 220 -7.36 -10.46 -8.43
N ALA A 221 -7.96 -10.08 -9.56
CA ALA A 221 -9.31 -9.49 -9.63
C ALA A 221 -10.43 -10.54 -9.52
N THR A 222 -10.13 -11.81 -9.82
CA THR A 222 -11.10 -12.89 -9.64
C THR A 222 -11.36 -13.13 -8.16
N ARG A 223 -12.68 -13.34 -7.83
CA ARG A 223 -13.06 -13.70 -6.46
C ARG A 223 -12.38 -15.01 -6.10
N LEU A 224 -11.58 -14.98 -5.02
CA LEU A 224 -10.86 -16.14 -4.53
C LEU A 224 -11.82 -17.19 -3.93
N ASP A 225 -11.47 -18.45 -4.06
CA ASP A 225 -12.02 -19.51 -3.22
C ASP A 225 -11.41 -19.41 -1.81
N PRO A 226 -12.25 -19.26 -0.74
CA PRO A 226 -11.70 -19.08 0.61
C PRO A 226 -10.90 -20.29 1.09
N ALA A 227 -11.33 -21.53 0.81
CA ALA A 227 -10.63 -22.71 1.29
C ALA A 227 -9.23 -22.83 0.68
N GLU A 228 -9.11 -22.67 -0.66
CA GLU A 228 -7.82 -22.68 -1.35
C GLU A 228 -6.90 -21.54 -0.85
N TYR A 229 -7.47 -20.36 -0.69
CA TYR A 229 -6.69 -19.20 -0.24
C TYR A 229 -6.11 -19.39 1.16
N TYR A 230 -6.95 -19.81 2.11
CA TYR A 230 -6.50 -20.01 3.49
C TYR A 230 -5.66 -21.27 3.68
N ALA A 231 -5.78 -22.26 2.80
CA ALA A 231 -4.81 -23.36 2.74
C ALA A 231 -3.42 -22.83 2.32
N SER A 232 -3.36 -22.02 1.27
CA SER A 232 -2.10 -21.35 0.84
C SER A 232 -1.51 -20.44 1.94
N LEU A 233 -2.38 -19.77 2.72
CA LEU A 233 -1.97 -18.93 3.83
C LEU A 233 -1.35 -19.75 4.95
N ARG A 234 -1.93 -20.92 5.28
CA ARG A 234 -1.37 -21.86 6.28
C ARG A 234 0.04 -22.29 5.88
N GLU A 235 0.31 -22.61 4.61
CA GLU A 235 1.67 -22.93 4.14
C GLU A 235 2.65 -21.76 4.34
N ALA A 236 2.21 -20.51 4.16
CA ALA A 236 3.07 -19.37 4.46
C ALA A 236 3.37 -19.23 5.96
N LEU A 237 2.40 -19.54 6.83
CA LEU A 237 2.60 -19.58 8.28
C LEU A 237 3.51 -20.75 8.69
N ASP A 238 3.41 -21.94 8.05
CA ASP A 238 4.29 -23.07 8.30
C ASP A 238 5.76 -22.72 8.09
N ILE A 239 6.06 -21.92 7.07
CA ILE A 239 7.42 -21.44 6.83
C ILE A 239 7.90 -20.57 8.00
N VAL A 240 7.05 -19.68 8.53
CA VAL A 240 7.42 -18.87 9.70
C VAL A 240 7.64 -19.73 10.93
N ASP A 241 6.74 -20.69 11.18
CA ASP A 241 6.81 -21.58 12.34
C ASP A 241 8.06 -22.49 12.30
N ALA A 242 8.45 -22.95 11.11
CA ALA A 242 9.66 -23.76 10.93
C ALA A 242 10.97 -22.99 11.19
N HIS A 243 10.96 -21.65 11.11
CA HIS A 243 12.16 -20.83 11.22
C HIS A 243 12.16 -19.89 12.43
N THR A 244 11.17 -19.96 13.30
CA THR A 244 11.08 -19.12 14.51
C THR A 244 10.60 -19.94 15.70
N GLU A 245 11.06 -19.57 16.90
CA GLU A 245 10.47 -20.05 18.13
C GLU A 245 9.18 -19.27 18.49
N PRO A 246 8.23 -19.87 19.23
CA PRO A 246 7.10 -19.15 19.80
C PRO A 246 7.57 -17.93 20.61
N GLY A 247 6.94 -16.78 20.36
CA GLY A 247 7.31 -15.54 21.04
C GLY A 247 7.10 -14.28 20.21
N PRO A 248 7.58 -13.12 20.69
CA PRO A 248 7.26 -11.81 20.12
C PRO A 248 7.64 -11.66 18.63
N LEU A 249 8.69 -12.32 18.16
CA LEU A 249 9.07 -12.26 16.75
C LEU A 249 8.04 -12.99 15.89
N ARG A 250 7.72 -14.27 16.23
CA ARG A 250 6.70 -15.06 15.52
C ARG A 250 5.35 -14.34 15.51
N ASP A 251 4.92 -13.80 16.65
CA ASP A 251 3.67 -13.04 16.77
C ASP A 251 3.64 -11.84 15.83
N ARG A 252 4.75 -11.10 15.74
CA ARG A 252 4.87 -9.96 14.84
C ARG A 252 4.81 -10.37 13.36
N LEU A 253 5.44 -11.47 13.01
CA LEU A 253 5.41 -11.99 11.65
C LEU A 253 4.01 -12.47 11.28
N HIS A 254 3.36 -13.28 12.12
CA HIS A 254 1.99 -13.76 11.92
C HIS A 254 0.98 -12.61 11.81
N ARG A 255 1.16 -11.54 12.59
CA ARG A 255 0.30 -10.34 12.57
C ARG A 255 0.18 -9.72 11.18
N ARG A 256 1.20 -9.83 10.34
CA ARG A 256 1.14 -9.34 8.96
C ARG A 256 0.02 -10.02 8.17
N TRP A 257 -0.10 -11.36 8.25
CA TRP A 257 -1.17 -12.08 7.56
C TRP A 257 -2.53 -11.82 8.19
N LEU A 258 -2.61 -11.80 9.53
CA LEU A 258 -3.84 -11.42 10.21
C LEU A 258 -4.33 -10.05 9.71
N ARG A 259 -3.46 -9.04 9.72
CA ARG A 259 -3.80 -7.67 9.32
C ARG A 259 -4.19 -7.54 7.85
N ASN A 260 -3.37 -8.07 6.95
CA ASN A 260 -3.46 -7.75 5.52
C ASN A 260 -4.31 -8.77 4.75
N GLU A 261 -4.21 -10.05 5.09
CA GLU A 261 -4.84 -11.11 4.31
C GLU A 261 -6.17 -11.60 4.92
N MET A 262 -6.40 -11.34 6.19
CA MET A 262 -7.57 -11.78 6.91
C MET A 262 -8.50 -10.59 7.21
N LEU A 263 -8.10 -9.68 8.10
CA LEU A 263 -8.97 -8.57 8.55
C LEU A 263 -9.38 -7.61 7.43
N ASN A 264 -8.53 -7.39 6.43
CA ASN A 264 -8.89 -6.55 5.27
C ASN A 264 -10.03 -7.13 4.42
N ARG A 265 -10.40 -8.41 4.61
CA ARG A 265 -11.52 -9.05 3.89
C ARG A 265 -12.86 -8.87 4.60
N VAL A 266 -12.79 -8.68 5.91
CA VAL A 266 -13.97 -8.56 6.79
C VAL A 266 -14.17 -7.14 7.31
N ARG A 267 -13.75 -6.14 6.52
CA ARG A 267 -13.92 -4.71 6.85
C ARG A 267 -14.32 -3.87 5.64
N GLY A 268 -14.93 -2.73 5.92
CA GLY A 268 -15.27 -1.70 4.94
C GLY A 268 -16.07 -2.24 3.73
N ARG A 269 -15.89 -1.61 2.57
CA ARG A 269 -16.63 -1.96 1.34
C ARG A 269 -16.45 -3.41 0.92
N ARG A 270 -15.26 -4.00 1.12
CA ARG A 270 -15.02 -5.40 0.74
C ARG A 270 -15.97 -6.37 1.44
N MET A 271 -16.26 -6.11 2.70
CA MET A 271 -17.22 -6.91 3.45
C MET A 271 -18.66 -6.65 2.99
N LEU A 272 -19.01 -5.36 2.81
CA LEU A 272 -20.38 -4.98 2.47
C LEU A 272 -20.80 -5.44 1.08
N ASP A 273 -19.88 -5.45 0.12
CA ASP A 273 -20.12 -5.85 -1.27
C ASP A 273 -19.92 -7.37 -1.49
N ALA A 274 -19.55 -8.13 -0.45
CA ALA A 274 -19.33 -9.57 -0.55
C ALA A 274 -20.65 -10.36 -0.44
N PRO A 275 -20.82 -11.46 -1.22
CA PRO A 275 -21.93 -12.39 -1.03
C PRO A 275 -21.90 -13.02 0.36
N GLU A 276 -23.06 -13.23 0.94
CA GLU A 276 -23.20 -13.70 2.32
C GLU A 276 -22.55 -15.05 2.56
N GLU A 277 -22.78 -16.02 1.66
CA GLU A 277 -22.21 -17.37 1.75
C GLU A 277 -20.69 -17.36 1.69
N TRP A 278 -20.13 -16.56 0.76
CA TRP A 278 -18.67 -16.39 0.64
C TRP A 278 -18.08 -15.75 1.91
N LEU A 279 -18.75 -14.72 2.44
CA LEU A 279 -18.32 -14.04 3.66
C LEU A 279 -18.36 -14.98 4.87
N ALA A 280 -19.41 -15.78 5.00
CA ALA A 280 -19.54 -16.77 6.06
C ALA A 280 -18.39 -17.80 5.99
N GLN A 281 -18.01 -18.22 4.79
CA GLN A 281 -16.87 -19.12 4.59
C GLN A 281 -15.54 -18.42 4.96
N VAL A 282 -15.33 -17.17 4.51
CA VAL A 282 -14.14 -16.40 4.87
C VAL A 282 -14.00 -16.25 6.38
N VAL A 283 -15.08 -15.91 7.10
CA VAL A 283 -15.04 -15.77 8.56
C VAL A 283 -14.73 -17.10 9.24
N ARG A 284 -15.30 -18.22 8.77
CA ARG A 284 -14.94 -19.56 9.29
C ARG A 284 -13.47 -19.90 9.11
N GLU A 285 -12.91 -19.60 7.93
CA GLU A 285 -11.49 -19.83 7.67
C GLU A 285 -10.60 -18.95 8.56
N ILE A 286 -10.93 -17.66 8.70
CA ILE A 286 -10.23 -16.73 9.60
C ILE A 286 -10.26 -17.26 11.03
N GLN A 287 -11.44 -17.68 11.50
CA GLN A 287 -11.63 -18.25 12.83
C GLN A 287 -10.77 -19.50 13.04
N GLY A 288 -10.74 -20.39 12.03
CA GLY A 288 -9.89 -21.59 12.05
C GLY A 288 -8.41 -21.23 12.20
N VAL A 289 -7.88 -20.37 11.32
CA VAL A 289 -6.47 -19.95 11.37
C VAL A 289 -6.11 -19.28 12.69
N ILE A 290 -6.95 -18.37 13.22
CA ILE A 290 -6.67 -17.72 14.51
C ILE A 290 -6.55 -18.76 15.62
N ARG A 291 -7.50 -19.70 15.73
CA ARG A 291 -7.51 -20.71 16.79
C ARG A 291 -6.40 -21.74 16.66
N GLU A 292 -6.05 -22.12 15.45
CA GLU A 292 -5.03 -23.16 15.17
C GLU A 292 -3.60 -22.63 15.32
N ARG A 293 -3.36 -21.35 14.99
CA ARG A 293 -2.01 -20.88 14.69
C ARG A 293 -1.57 -19.63 15.48
N PHE A 294 -2.48 -18.82 16.00
CA PHE A 294 -2.10 -17.55 16.57
C PHE A 294 -2.10 -17.54 18.09
N ALA A 295 -0.96 -17.18 18.66
CA ALA A 295 -0.87 -16.84 20.07
C ALA A 295 -1.55 -15.49 20.36
N PRO A 296 -1.98 -15.21 21.60
CA PRO A 296 -2.63 -13.95 21.97
C PRO A 296 -1.83 -12.70 21.60
N GLY A 297 -0.50 -12.77 21.57
CA GLY A 297 0.40 -11.68 21.19
C GLY A 297 0.25 -11.23 19.74
N VAL A 298 -0.28 -12.07 18.85
CA VAL A 298 -0.52 -11.73 17.44
C VAL A 298 -1.57 -10.62 17.35
N ALA A 299 -2.74 -10.82 17.95
CA ALA A 299 -3.82 -9.84 17.94
C ALA A 299 -3.52 -8.63 18.85
N ALA A 300 -2.88 -8.84 19.99
CA ALA A 300 -2.54 -7.78 20.94
C ALA A 300 -1.69 -6.65 20.33
N GLY A 301 -0.83 -6.97 19.37
CA GLY A 301 0.00 -5.97 18.68
C GLY A 301 -0.69 -5.22 17.53
N LEU A 302 -1.96 -5.48 17.25
CA LEU A 302 -2.74 -4.75 16.23
C LEU A 302 -3.14 -3.35 16.74
N PRO A 303 -3.38 -2.39 15.84
CA PRO A 303 -4.08 -1.16 16.17
C PRO A 303 -5.46 -1.45 16.80
N PRO A 304 -5.97 -0.58 17.68
CA PRO A 304 -7.19 -0.88 18.48
C PRO A 304 -8.38 -1.35 17.65
N LEU A 305 -8.78 -0.63 16.58
CA LEU A 305 -9.90 -1.06 15.76
C LEU A 305 -9.68 -2.44 15.11
N GLN A 306 -8.45 -2.75 14.73
CA GLN A 306 -8.13 -4.07 14.17
C GLN A 306 -8.14 -5.17 15.23
N ARG A 307 -7.88 -4.85 16.51
CA ARG A 307 -8.09 -5.79 17.62
C ARG A 307 -9.57 -6.14 17.79
N VAL A 308 -10.45 -5.13 17.68
CA VAL A 308 -11.91 -5.37 17.66
C VAL A 308 -12.32 -6.28 16.51
N LEU A 309 -11.83 -5.98 15.29
CA LEU A 309 -12.11 -6.82 14.11
C LEU A 309 -11.62 -8.26 14.30
N ALA A 310 -10.40 -8.45 14.84
CA ALA A 310 -9.83 -9.76 15.11
C ALA A 310 -10.70 -10.54 16.12
N HIS A 311 -11.10 -9.89 17.20
CA HIS A 311 -11.97 -10.49 18.22
C HIS A 311 -13.33 -10.89 17.65
N LEU A 312 -14.00 -10.00 16.90
CA LEU A 312 -15.29 -10.32 16.27
C LEU A 312 -15.18 -11.47 15.26
N ALA A 313 -14.09 -11.50 14.48
CA ALA A 313 -13.83 -12.58 13.53
C ALA A 313 -13.55 -13.92 14.24
N GLU A 314 -12.78 -13.92 15.31
CA GLU A 314 -12.52 -15.09 16.15
C GLU A 314 -13.80 -15.64 16.78
N GLN A 315 -14.69 -14.76 17.20
CA GLN A 315 -16.00 -15.14 17.76
C GLN A 315 -17.05 -15.51 16.69
N GLY A 316 -16.74 -15.33 15.41
CA GLY A 316 -17.68 -15.58 14.31
C GLY A 316 -18.87 -14.60 14.28
N ARG A 317 -18.73 -13.41 14.86
CA ARG A 317 -19.77 -12.37 15.01
C ARG A 317 -19.98 -11.60 13.68
N VAL A 318 -20.43 -12.28 12.63
CA VAL A 318 -20.56 -11.74 11.27
C VAL A 318 -21.47 -10.50 11.22
N ALA A 319 -22.61 -10.52 11.94
CA ALA A 319 -23.52 -9.38 12.00
C ALA A 319 -22.86 -8.14 12.58
N ASP A 320 -22.01 -8.30 13.60
CA ASP A 320 -21.28 -7.21 14.23
C ASP A 320 -20.15 -6.68 13.36
N LEU A 321 -19.46 -7.57 12.68
CA LEU A 321 -18.46 -7.17 11.68
C LEU A 321 -19.11 -6.33 10.58
N ARG A 322 -20.33 -6.68 10.13
CA ARG A 322 -21.09 -5.92 9.12
C ARG A 322 -21.48 -4.54 9.65
N ARG A 323 -22.05 -4.46 10.86
CA ARG A 323 -22.40 -3.18 11.51
C ARG A 323 -21.16 -2.27 11.66
N LEU A 324 -20.04 -2.87 12.08
CA LEU A 324 -18.79 -2.14 12.19
C LEU A 324 -18.26 -1.65 10.83
N ALA A 325 -18.37 -2.47 9.78
CA ALA A 325 -17.95 -2.10 8.43
C ALA A 325 -18.83 -0.96 7.86
N GLU A 326 -20.14 -0.97 8.09
CA GLU A 326 -21.06 0.11 7.73
C GLU A 326 -20.65 1.42 8.42
N TRP A 327 -20.44 1.36 9.73
CA TRP A 327 -20.00 2.51 10.52
C TRP A 327 -18.64 3.03 10.05
N GLU A 328 -17.67 2.13 9.83
CA GLU A 328 -16.31 2.50 9.40
C GLU A 328 -16.30 3.16 8.01
N THR A 329 -17.11 2.67 7.07
CA THR A 329 -17.22 3.29 5.74
C THR A 329 -17.84 4.67 5.76
N GLY A 330 -18.51 5.02 6.84
CA GLY A 330 -19.06 6.35 7.10
C GLY A 330 -18.06 7.33 7.70
N VAL A 331 -16.90 6.85 8.19
CA VAL A 331 -15.90 7.72 8.84
C VAL A 331 -15.30 8.68 7.82
N ARG A 332 -15.39 9.99 8.12
CA ARG A 332 -14.89 11.08 7.30
C ARG A 332 -14.40 12.21 8.20
N ALA A 333 -13.48 13.02 7.71
CA ALA A 333 -13.19 14.29 8.34
C ALA A 333 -14.28 15.31 7.99
N ALA A 334 -14.75 16.03 9.00
CA ALA A 334 -15.56 17.23 8.86
C ALA A 334 -14.75 18.42 9.36
N GLY A 335 -14.58 19.43 8.52
CA GLY A 335 -13.75 20.59 8.82
C GLY A 335 -14.41 21.89 8.38
N THR A 336 -14.12 22.97 9.14
CA THR A 336 -14.56 24.33 8.87
C THR A 336 -13.38 25.29 8.88
N VAL A 337 -13.47 26.33 8.07
CA VAL A 337 -12.63 27.51 8.21
C VAL A 337 -13.34 28.44 9.20
N ASP A 338 -12.74 28.66 10.35
CA ASP A 338 -13.27 29.51 11.40
C ASP A 338 -12.94 30.97 11.11
N ARG A 339 -11.71 31.23 10.66
CA ARG A 339 -11.22 32.56 10.29
C ARG A 339 -10.13 32.45 9.21
N HIS A 340 -10.04 33.44 8.36
CA HIS A 340 -8.86 33.65 7.52
C HIS A 340 -8.51 35.13 7.44
N GLU A 341 -7.22 35.42 7.29
CA GLU A 341 -6.70 36.79 7.24
C GLU A 341 -5.49 36.84 6.30
N VAL A 342 -5.47 37.86 5.46
CA VAL A 342 -4.34 38.12 4.55
C VAL A 342 -3.57 39.33 5.07
N ALA A 343 -2.28 39.14 5.35
CA ALA A 343 -1.37 40.19 5.78
C ALA A 343 -0.10 40.16 4.92
N GLY A 344 0.11 41.16 4.10
CA GLY A 344 1.20 41.18 3.13
C GLY A 344 1.06 40.02 2.14
N THR A 345 2.12 39.19 1.98
CA THR A 345 2.12 37.98 1.14
C THR A 345 1.56 36.74 1.85
N ALA A 346 1.33 36.82 3.16
CA ALA A 346 0.93 35.68 3.95
C ALA A 346 -0.59 35.60 4.14
N LEU A 347 -1.13 34.40 4.01
CA LEU A 347 -2.47 34.03 4.43
C LEU A 347 -2.39 33.20 5.71
N THR A 348 -3.10 33.61 6.75
CA THR A 348 -3.32 32.83 7.96
C THR A 348 -4.74 32.27 7.94
N VAL A 349 -4.88 30.96 8.16
CA VAL A 349 -6.18 30.27 8.18
C VAL A 349 -6.32 29.53 9.50
N THR A 350 -7.40 29.81 10.23
CA THR A 350 -7.80 29.04 11.41
C THR A 350 -8.84 28.01 11.01
N VAL A 351 -8.59 26.75 11.34
CA VAL A 351 -9.39 25.61 10.94
C VAL A 351 -9.77 24.80 12.16
N SER A 352 -11.03 24.37 12.21
CA SER A 352 -11.50 23.33 13.13
C SER A 352 -11.92 22.10 12.37
N ALA A 353 -11.55 20.91 12.85
CA ALA A 353 -11.93 19.66 12.22
C ALA A 353 -12.09 18.52 13.21
N ARG A 354 -12.94 17.56 12.89
CA ARG A 354 -13.16 16.33 13.67
C ARG A 354 -13.45 15.15 12.74
N LEU A 355 -13.42 13.93 13.29
CA LEU A 355 -13.94 12.75 12.62
C LEU A 355 -15.44 12.60 12.90
N GLU A 356 -16.18 12.22 11.86
CA GLU A 356 -17.60 11.88 11.91
C GLU A 356 -17.85 10.54 11.22
N SER A 357 -18.85 9.80 11.68
CA SER A 357 -19.42 8.67 10.93
C SER A 357 -20.91 8.95 10.70
N ALA A 358 -21.34 8.90 9.45
CA ALA A 358 -22.70 9.23 9.05
C ALA A 358 -23.22 10.59 9.59
N GLY A 359 -22.34 11.60 9.63
CA GLY A 359 -22.66 12.97 10.08
C GLY A 359 -22.74 13.13 11.61
N ARG A 360 -22.38 12.10 12.39
CA ARG A 360 -22.27 12.15 13.85
C ARG A 360 -20.80 12.10 14.27
N PRO A 361 -20.38 12.88 15.27
CA PRO A 361 -19.01 12.80 15.75
C PRO A 361 -18.62 11.37 16.14
N VAL A 362 -17.38 10.98 15.87
CA VAL A 362 -16.77 9.78 16.46
C VAL A 362 -16.53 10.09 17.94
N THR A 363 -17.18 9.33 18.82
CA THR A 363 -17.25 9.58 20.27
C THR A 363 -16.43 8.56 21.07
N PHE A 364 -16.06 8.97 22.27
CA PHE A 364 -15.31 8.19 23.24
C PHE A 364 -15.98 8.29 24.61
N ALA A 365 -15.99 7.18 25.33
CA ALA A 365 -16.39 7.12 26.73
C ALA A 365 -15.14 7.13 27.61
N ALA A 366 -15.17 7.91 28.69
CA ALA A 366 -14.10 7.90 29.69
C ALA A 366 -14.28 6.70 30.63
N ASP A 367 -13.20 5.96 30.90
CA ASP A 367 -13.16 4.87 31.88
C ASP A 367 -11.84 4.96 32.65
N GLY A 368 -11.84 5.67 33.76
CA GLY A 368 -10.63 6.09 34.49
C GLY A 368 -9.71 6.90 33.56
N ASP A 369 -8.48 6.44 33.39
CA ASP A 369 -7.48 7.07 32.52
C ASP A 369 -7.58 6.63 31.04
N ARG A 370 -8.60 5.84 30.69
CA ARG A 370 -8.78 5.31 29.34
C ARG A 370 -9.85 6.06 28.57
N ASP A 371 -9.62 6.21 27.28
CA ASP A 371 -10.54 6.73 26.27
C ASP A 371 -11.04 5.59 25.40
N LEU A 372 -12.25 5.11 25.65
CA LEU A 372 -12.83 3.96 24.97
C LEU A 372 -13.64 4.41 23.77
N LEU A 373 -13.27 3.97 22.57
CA LEU A 373 -14.04 4.24 21.34
C LEU A 373 -15.45 3.66 21.46
N VAL A 374 -16.45 4.50 21.20
CA VAL A 374 -17.85 4.07 21.12
C VAL A 374 -18.12 3.52 19.73
N LEU A 375 -18.51 2.25 19.67
CA LEU A 375 -18.76 1.50 18.45
C LEU A 375 -20.20 1.03 18.38
N PRO A 376 -20.75 0.76 17.19
CA PRO A 376 -22.10 0.23 17.01
C PRO A 376 -22.18 -1.28 17.29
N VAL A 377 -21.39 -1.76 18.25
CA VAL A 377 -21.25 -3.17 18.60
C VAL A 377 -21.23 -3.28 20.11
N ASP A 378 -22.10 -4.12 20.66
CA ASP A 378 -22.23 -4.37 22.10
C ASP A 378 -21.29 -5.49 22.57
N ASP A 379 -21.15 -5.64 23.88
CA ASP A 379 -20.42 -6.73 24.54
C ASP A 379 -18.95 -6.84 24.10
N LEU A 380 -18.27 -5.69 24.02
CA LEU A 380 -16.84 -5.61 23.76
C LEU A 380 -16.07 -5.30 25.06
N ASP A 381 -15.03 -6.06 25.32
CA ASP A 381 -14.08 -5.75 26.39
C ASP A 381 -13.54 -4.31 26.24
N PRO A 382 -13.57 -3.47 27.31
CA PRO A 382 -13.01 -2.14 27.29
C PRO A 382 -11.56 -2.07 26.74
N VAL A 383 -10.73 -3.05 27.02
CA VAL A 383 -9.34 -3.12 26.53
C VAL A 383 -9.25 -3.12 25.00
N LEU A 384 -10.22 -3.73 24.31
CA LEU A 384 -10.26 -3.74 22.84
C LEU A 384 -10.57 -2.35 22.26
N ARG A 385 -11.35 -1.55 22.98
CA ARG A 385 -11.81 -0.22 22.57
C ARG A 385 -10.91 0.92 23.03
N ASP A 386 -9.88 0.63 23.83
CA ASP A 386 -8.97 1.62 24.38
C ASP A 386 -8.13 2.28 23.27
N MET A 387 -8.38 3.57 23.06
CA MET A 387 -7.72 4.42 22.07
C MET A 387 -6.72 5.40 22.71
N THR A 388 -6.52 5.40 24.01
CA THR A 388 -5.74 6.41 24.74
C THR A 388 -4.38 6.68 24.11
N ALA A 389 -3.60 5.61 23.87
CA ALA A 389 -2.28 5.76 23.22
C ALA A 389 -2.36 6.21 21.74
N ALA A 390 -3.44 5.87 21.03
CA ALA A 390 -3.65 6.30 19.65
C ALA A 390 -4.06 7.77 19.57
N LEU A 391 -4.86 8.23 20.54
CA LEU A 391 -5.30 9.62 20.64
C LEU A 391 -4.15 10.58 20.95
N GLY A 392 -3.14 10.16 21.69
CA GLY A 392 -1.93 10.94 21.93
C GLY A 392 -1.13 11.30 20.67
N ARG A 393 -1.42 10.65 19.53
CA ARG A 393 -0.83 10.94 18.22
C ARG A 393 -1.78 11.67 17.28
N SER A 394 -2.90 12.13 17.78
CA SER A 394 -3.89 12.87 17.00
C SER A 394 -3.34 14.23 16.56
N ARG A 395 -3.64 14.62 15.32
CA ARG A 395 -3.21 15.92 14.78
C ARG A 395 -4.12 16.37 13.66
N LEU A 396 -4.08 17.66 13.42
CA LEU A 396 -4.69 18.31 12.26
C LEU A 396 -3.59 18.96 11.43
N ASP A 397 -3.45 18.48 10.19
CA ASP A 397 -2.58 19.08 9.19
C ASP A 397 -3.42 19.88 8.19
N VAL A 398 -2.89 20.98 7.66
CA VAL A 398 -3.49 21.71 6.56
C VAL A 398 -2.63 21.51 5.31
N VAL A 399 -3.27 21.09 4.23
CA VAL A 399 -2.60 20.73 2.98
C VAL A 399 -3.10 21.64 1.86
N ALA A 400 -2.19 22.32 1.17
CA ALA A 400 -2.48 23.00 -0.08
C ALA A 400 -2.30 22.01 -1.24
N ARG A 401 -3.31 21.90 -2.12
CA ARG A 401 -3.28 21.03 -3.30
C ARG A 401 -3.49 21.85 -4.56
N ARG A 402 -2.52 21.78 -5.47
CA ARG A 402 -2.59 22.42 -6.77
C ARG A 402 -3.57 21.66 -7.66
N ARG A 403 -4.55 22.36 -8.24
CA ARG A 403 -5.63 21.72 -9.02
C ARG A 403 -5.13 21.15 -10.34
N GLU A 404 -4.17 21.81 -10.95
CA GLU A 404 -3.64 21.48 -12.27
C GLU A 404 -2.77 20.22 -12.25
N THR A 405 -1.94 20.05 -11.22
CA THR A 405 -0.94 18.96 -11.14
C THR A 405 -1.25 17.92 -10.08
N SER A 406 -2.20 18.21 -9.18
CA SER A 406 -2.47 17.41 -7.98
C SER A 406 -1.31 17.36 -6.96
N GLU A 407 -0.33 18.23 -7.10
CA GLU A 407 0.75 18.44 -6.15
C GLU A 407 0.21 18.82 -4.78
N GLU A 408 0.76 18.27 -3.71
CA GLU A 408 0.37 18.58 -2.33
C GLU A 408 1.55 19.16 -1.56
N VAL A 409 1.32 20.27 -0.89
CA VAL A 409 2.25 20.93 0.01
C VAL A 409 1.66 20.95 1.41
N LEU A 410 2.39 20.41 2.37
CA LEU A 410 2.00 20.46 3.79
C LEU A 410 2.36 21.84 4.33
N LEU A 411 1.35 22.54 4.86
CA LEU A 411 1.56 23.89 5.38
C LEU A 411 2.07 23.84 6.83
N PRO A 412 2.91 24.79 7.25
CA PRO A 412 3.26 24.95 8.65
C PRO A 412 2.01 25.21 9.49
N VAL A 413 1.82 24.44 10.57
CA VAL A 413 0.65 24.57 11.46
C VAL A 413 1.06 24.61 12.92
N THR A 414 0.34 25.42 13.71
CA THR A 414 0.26 25.25 15.15
C THR A 414 -1.11 24.67 15.45
N SER A 415 -1.16 23.51 16.13
CA SER A 415 -2.42 22.82 16.36
C SER A 415 -2.59 22.42 17.84
N ASP A 416 -3.84 22.41 18.30
CA ASP A 416 -4.28 21.87 19.58
C ASP A 416 -5.51 20.97 19.39
N THR A 417 -5.86 20.23 20.45
CA THR A 417 -7.04 19.36 20.46
C THR A 417 -7.88 19.65 21.70
N ARG A 418 -9.20 19.64 21.54
CA ARG A 418 -10.13 19.88 22.65
C ARG A 418 -11.19 18.80 22.71
N TRP A 419 -11.47 18.37 23.93
CA TRP A 419 -12.61 17.51 24.21
C TRP A 419 -13.89 18.32 24.27
N VAL A 420 -14.88 17.88 23.48
CA VAL A 420 -16.23 18.47 23.50
C VAL A 420 -17.21 17.42 24.04
N PRO A 421 -17.97 17.75 25.09
CA PRO A 421 -19.00 16.85 25.62
C PRO A 421 -20.04 16.50 24.55
N GLY A 422 -20.47 15.25 24.55
CA GLY A 422 -21.58 14.76 23.75
C GLY A 422 -22.78 14.35 24.60
N PRO A 423 -23.87 13.89 24.00
CA PRO A 423 -25.01 13.33 24.73
C PRO A 423 -24.58 12.04 25.46
N ALA A 424 -25.29 11.71 26.55
CA ALA A 424 -25.09 10.48 27.32
C ALA A 424 -23.70 10.30 27.99
N GLY A 425 -22.97 11.40 28.25
CA GLY A 425 -21.68 11.35 28.94
C GLY A 425 -20.48 10.98 28.05
N GLU A 426 -20.70 10.79 26.74
CA GLU A 426 -19.65 10.64 25.76
C GLU A 426 -18.97 11.97 25.44
N ARG A 427 -17.78 11.91 24.82
CA ARG A 427 -17.04 13.08 24.37
C ARG A 427 -16.40 12.81 23.01
N HIS A 428 -16.11 13.86 22.25
CA HIS A 428 -15.41 13.76 20.98
C HIS A 428 -14.27 14.77 20.88
N LEU A 429 -13.28 14.48 20.06
CA LEU A 429 -12.15 15.36 19.81
C LEU A 429 -12.47 16.34 18.68
N VAL A 430 -12.24 17.62 18.93
CA VAL A 430 -12.15 18.66 17.93
C VAL A 430 -10.70 19.13 17.86
N HIS A 431 -10.16 19.09 16.66
CA HIS A 431 -8.82 19.58 16.36
C HIS A 431 -8.90 21.00 15.84
N HIS A 432 -8.04 21.87 16.37
CA HIS A 432 -7.88 23.25 15.91
C HIS A 432 -6.48 23.43 15.35
N ALA A 433 -6.36 24.13 14.25
CA ALA A 433 -5.08 24.48 13.63
C ALA A 433 -5.07 25.90 13.11
N VAL A 434 -3.94 26.58 13.28
CA VAL A 434 -3.62 27.82 12.62
C VAL A 434 -2.53 27.52 11.61
N ALA A 435 -2.87 27.62 10.33
CA ALA A 435 -1.94 27.42 9.22
C ALA A 435 -1.52 28.77 8.64
N THR A 436 -0.24 28.92 8.33
CA THR A 436 0.26 30.10 7.63
C THR A 436 0.81 29.68 6.26
N VAL A 437 0.34 30.35 5.22
CA VAL A 437 0.77 30.17 3.84
C VAL A 437 1.43 31.45 3.39
N ASP A 438 2.72 31.40 3.06
CA ASP A 438 3.37 32.45 2.30
C ASP A 438 3.01 32.24 0.82
N GLY A 439 2.32 33.21 0.21
CA GLY A 439 1.97 33.13 -1.21
C GLY A 439 3.18 33.03 -2.13
N ALA A 440 4.35 33.52 -1.69
CA ALA A 440 5.59 33.41 -2.44
C ALA A 440 6.20 31.98 -2.38
N ALA A 441 5.80 31.15 -1.42
CA ALA A 441 6.28 29.77 -1.28
C ALA A 441 5.46 28.77 -2.14
N LEU A 442 4.38 29.19 -2.77
CA LEU A 442 3.57 28.37 -3.66
C LEU A 442 3.79 28.78 -5.12
N ASP A 443 4.03 27.82 -5.98
CA ASP A 443 4.09 28.07 -7.43
C ASP A 443 2.80 28.65 -7.98
N ALA A 444 2.90 29.35 -9.12
CA ALA A 444 1.74 29.90 -9.81
C ALA A 444 0.72 28.79 -10.15
N GLY A 445 -0.57 29.04 -9.91
CA GLY A 445 -1.65 28.09 -10.13
C GLY A 445 -2.83 28.28 -9.19
N THR A 446 -3.77 27.35 -9.26
CA THR A 446 -4.96 27.35 -8.40
C THR A 446 -4.81 26.30 -7.30
N TRP A 447 -4.75 26.75 -6.05
CA TRP A 447 -4.57 25.87 -4.90
C TRP A 447 -5.84 25.75 -4.08
N SER A 448 -6.28 24.54 -3.80
CA SER A 448 -7.37 24.25 -2.86
C SER A 448 -6.80 23.82 -1.53
N LEU A 449 -7.42 24.23 -0.43
CA LEU A 449 -7.03 23.80 0.91
C LEU A 449 -7.82 22.58 1.34
N LYS A 450 -7.15 21.70 2.09
CA LYS A 450 -7.74 20.54 2.78
C LYS A 450 -7.29 20.52 4.24
N ALA A 451 -8.19 20.10 5.13
CA ALA A 451 -7.85 19.68 6.47
C ALA A 451 -7.64 18.15 6.48
N ARG A 452 -6.51 17.70 6.98
CA ARG A 452 -6.17 16.28 7.14
C ARG A 452 -6.17 15.94 8.63
N VAL A 453 -7.18 15.19 9.06
CA VAL A 453 -7.32 14.75 10.45
C VAL A 453 -6.71 13.36 10.61
N THR A 454 -5.71 13.25 11.49
CA THR A 454 -5.22 11.94 11.95
C THR A 454 -5.69 11.75 13.40
N CYS A 455 -6.55 10.77 13.64
CA CYS A 455 -7.13 10.51 14.97
C CYS A 455 -7.56 9.06 15.07
N ALA A 456 -7.29 8.42 16.21
CA ALA A 456 -7.72 7.06 16.56
C ALA A 456 -7.41 5.99 15.48
N GLY A 457 -6.37 6.20 14.68
CA GLY A 457 -5.93 5.27 13.62
C GLY A 457 -6.50 5.57 12.24
N TRP A 458 -7.37 6.56 12.08
CA TRP A 458 -7.81 7.08 10.78
C TRP A 458 -6.97 8.28 10.35
N THR A 459 -6.84 8.44 9.06
CA THR A 459 -6.34 9.66 8.42
C THR A 459 -7.29 10.01 7.29
N GLU A 460 -8.06 11.07 7.48
CA GLU A 460 -9.12 11.49 6.57
C GLU A 460 -8.92 12.95 6.15
N ASP A 461 -9.12 13.19 4.86
CA ASP A 461 -9.04 14.53 4.27
C ASP A 461 -10.45 15.12 4.12
N THR A 462 -10.62 16.39 4.46
CA THR A 462 -11.82 17.17 4.10
C THR A 462 -11.44 18.44 3.37
N ARG A 463 -12.19 18.78 2.34
CA ARG A 463 -11.96 20.01 1.58
C ARG A 463 -12.40 21.21 2.39
N LEU A 464 -11.52 22.21 2.48
CA LEU A 464 -11.85 23.52 3.01
C LEU A 464 -12.37 24.42 1.88
N PRO A 465 -13.32 25.30 2.15
CA PRO A 465 -13.96 26.13 1.12
C PRO A 465 -13.11 27.33 0.68
N LEU A 466 -11.79 27.23 0.75
CA LEU A 466 -10.87 28.28 0.34
C LEU A 466 -10.04 27.86 -0.87
N VAL A 467 -9.93 28.77 -1.82
CA VAL A 467 -9.07 28.65 -2.99
C VAL A 467 -8.08 29.80 -2.99
N LEU A 468 -6.81 29.47 -3.20
CA LEU A 468 -5.71 30.42 -3.24
C LEU A 468 -5.18 30.50 -4.66
N ARG A 469 -4.88 31.74 -5.08
CA ARG A 469 -4.09 32.01 -6.28
C ARG A 469 -2.92 32.88 -5.85
N PRO A 470 -1.70 32.31 -5.78
CA PRO A 470 -0.49 33.09 -5.55
C PRO A 470 -0.40 34.19 -6.59
N ALA A 471 -0.19 35.40 -6.15
CA ALA A 471 0.14 36.50 -7.05
C ALA A 471 1.67 36.50 -7.19
N GLY A 472 2.18 36.45 -8.42
CA GLY A 472 3.62 36.63 -8.66
C GLY A 472 4.10 37.97 -8.06
N ASP A 473 5.42 38.12 -7.90
CA ASP A 473 6.08 39.38 -7.53
C ASP A 473 5.82 39.92 -6.12
N GLY A 474 5.62 39.06 -5.12
CA GLY A 474 5.51 39.49 -3.72
C GLY A 474 4.19 40.19 -3.36
N ALA A 475 3.16 40.08 -4.21
CA ALA A 475 1.83 40.54 -3.90
C ALA A 475 1.02 39.57 -3.04
N ALA A 476 -0.02 40.07 -2.37
CA ALA A 476 -0.90 39.22 -1.56
C ALA A 476 -1.61 38.16 -2.41
N PRO A 477 -1.73 36.91 -1.95
CA PRO A 477 -2.47 35.86 -2.67
C PRO A 477 -3.95 36.24 -2.76
N ALA A 478 -4.56 36.00 -3.91
CA ALA A 478 -6.02 36.12 -4.03
C ALA A 478 -6.67 34.93 -3.32
N VAL A 479 -7.58 35.21 -2.41
CA VAL A 479 -8.32 34.21 -1.62
C VAL A 479 -9.78 34.24 -2.01
N GLU A 480 -10.33 33.11 -2.46
CA GLU A 480 -11.74 32.97 -2.79
C GLU A 480 -12.41 32.01 -1.81
N ASP A 481 -13.49 32.48 -1.15
CA ASP A 481 -14.38 31.60 -0.37
C ASP A 481 -15.46 31.01 -1.29
N GLU A 482 -15.36 29.74 -1.62
CA GLU A 482 -16.31 29.03 -2.48
C GLU A 482 -17.73 29.00 -1.91
N ARG A 483 -17.94 29.05 -0.59
CA ARG A 483 -19.28 29.15 0.01
C ARG A 483 -19.96 30.46 -0.34
N ALA A 484 -19.23 31.56 -0.31
CA ALA A 484 -19.73 32.86 -0.68
C ALA A 484 -20.12 32.92 -2.17
N LEU A 485 -19.33 32.25 -3.02
CA LEU A 485 -19.57 32.15 -4.46
C LEU A 485 -20.86 31.36 -4.75
N TRP A 486 -21.03 30.19 -4.15
CA TRP A 486 -22.25 29.36 -4.30
C TRP A 486 -23.50 30.07 -3.76
N THR A 487 -23.36 30.79 -2.67
CA THR A 487 -24.47 31.58 -2.08
C THR A 487 -24.89 32.71 -3.02
N ARG A 488 -23.93 33.42 -3.63
CA ARG A 488 -24.19 34.44 -4.63
C ARG A 488 -24.85 33.88 -5.89
N LEU A 489 -24.35 32.75 -6.40
CA LEU A 489 -24.93 32.04 -7.55
C LEU A 489 -26.37 31.56 -7.29
N ARG A 490 -26.61 30.94 -6.14
CA ARG A 490 -27.97 30.50 -5.74
C ARG A 490 -28.95 31.71 -5.61
N ARG A 491 -28.49 32.81 -5.06
CA ARG A 491 -29.29 34.07 -5.00
C ARG A 491 -29.54 34.64 -6.41
N ALA A 492 -28.56 34.63 -7.31
CA ALA A 492 -28.70 35.11 -8.67
C ALA A 492 -29.68 34.22 -9.48
N VAL A 493 -29.59 32.89 -9.35
CA VAL A 493 -30.51 31.96 -9.98
C VAL A 493 -31.95 32.13 -9.44
N ARG A 494 -32.14 32.25 -8.13
CA ARG A 494 -33.47 32.53 -7.54
C ARG A 494 -34.06 33.84 -8.00
N ARG A 495 -33.23 34.89 -8.18
CA ARG A 495 -33.69 36.22 -8.74
C ARG A 495 -34.06 36.10 -10.22
N ARG A 496 -33.46 35.22 -10.99
CA ARG A 496 -33.83 34.96 -12.41
C ARG A 496 -35.10 34.13 -12.56
N ILE A 497 -35.31 33.15 -11.68
CA ILE A 497 -36.50 32.28 -11.72
C ILE A 497 -37.74 33.02 -11.17
N GLY A 498 -37.57 33.92 -10.19
CA GLY A 498 -38.68 34.68 -9.62
C GLY A 498 -39.08 35.96 -10.42
N ARG A 499 -38.50 36.15 -11.61
CA ARG A 499 -38.82 37.24 -12.57
C ARG A 499 -39.43 36.71 -13.87
N ARG A 500 -39.88 35.47 -13.93
CA ARG A 500 -40.69 34.91 -15.03
C ARG A 500 -42.11 34.60 -14.55
#